data_f56901e4a052b929f48c290bae33aae8
#
_entry.id   f56901e4a052b929f48c290bae33aae8
#
_cell.length_a   1.000
_cell.length_b   1.000
_cell.length_c   1.000
_cell.angle_alpha   90.00
_cell.angle_beta   90.00
_cell.angle_gamma   90.00
#
_symmetry.space_group_name_H-M   'P 1'
#
loop_
_entity.id
_entity.type
_entity.pdbx_description
1 polymer ?
#
loop_
_entity_poly.entity_id
_entity_poly.type
_entity_poly.pdbx_seq_one_letter_code
_entity_poly.pdbx_strand_id
1 'polypeptide(L)'
;MQNSGAEAGGSLQRCRRLGSSWDPRRAAHLDGAGLPSWDPMAVLTGLFGSFAYVRGAVSQRCFSTSGSLSAIQKMTRVRVVDNSALGNTPYHRPPRCIHVYNKSGVGKVGDQILLAIRGQKKKALIVGHRMPGSRMTPKFDSNNVVLIEDNGNPVGTRIKIPIPTSLRRREGEYSKVLAIAQNFV
;
A
#
# COMPACT_ATOMS: atom_id res chain seq x y z
N MET A 1 38.88 -40.61 26.66
CA MET A 1 38.43 -41.11 25.36
C MET A 1 37.72 -39.96 24.67
N GLN A 2 38.38 -39.02 24.01
CA GLN A 2 38.88 -38.97 22.63
C GLN A 2 37.80 -39.39 21.63
N ASN A 3 37.28 -38.38 20.89
CA ASN A 3 37.13 -38.29 19.44
C ASN A 3 36.58 -36.91 19.10
N SER A 4 37.36 -35.99 18.52
CA SER A 4 37.69 -35.73 17.10
C SER A 4 36.41 -35.56 16.27
N GLY A 5 35.99 -34.38 15.82
CA GLY A 5 36.63 -33.52 14.85
C GLY A 5 35.97 -33.73 13.50
N ALA A 6 35.16 -32.76 13.01
CA ALA A 6 34.96 -32.59 11.57
C ALA A 6 34.53 -31.13 11.30
N GLU A 7 35.50 -30.35 10.89
CA GLU A 7 35.27 -29.06 10.22
C GLU A 7 34.74 -29.33 8.80
N ALA A 8 33.67 -28.65 8.41
CA ALA A 8 33.27 -28.54 7.02
C ALA A 8 33.23 -27.06 6.65
N GLY A 9 34.29 -26.60 6.02
CA GLY A 9 34.39 -25.29 5.40
C GLY A 9 33.44 -25.16 4.24
N GLY A 10 32.49 -24.23 4.36
CA GLY A 10 31.58 -23.77 3.29
C GLY A 10 32.09 -22.45 2.73
N SER A 11 32.53 -22.47 1.50
CA SER A 11 33.09 -21.37 0.73
C SER A 11 32.10 -20.19 0.62
N LEU A 12 32.53 -19.02 1.06
CA LEU A 12 31.95 -17.73 0.79
C LEU A 12 32.08 -17.39 -0.70
N GLN A 13 31.03 -17.59 -1.49
CA GLN A 13 30.91 -17.00 -2.81
C GLN A 13 30.63 -15.53 -2.68
N ARG A 14 31.64 -14.73 -2.92
CA ARG A 14 31.61 -13.26 -3.01
C ARG A 14 30.85 -12.84 -4.28
N CYS A 15 29.59 -12.46 -4.16
CA CYS A 15 28.87 -11.78 -5.22
C CYS A 15 29.56 -10.45 -5.53
N ARG A 16 30.21 -10.40 -6.70
CA ARG A 16 30.75 -9.17 -7.28
C ARG A 16 29.58 -8.25 -7.65
N ARG A 17 29.51 -7.13 -6.99
CA ARG A 17 28.72 -5.96 -7.36
C ARG A 17 29.27 -5.42 -8.68
N LEU A 18 28.55 -5.56 -9.77
CA LEU A 18 28.77 -4.80 -10.99
C LEU A 18 28.32 -3.36 -10.73
N GLY A 19 29.29 -2.49 -10.47
CA GLY A 19 29.11 -1.06 -10.41
C GLY A 19 28.93 -0.54 -11.83
N SER A 20 27.72 -0.12 -12.20
CA SER A 20 27.47 0.71 -13.36
C SER A 20 27.84 2.16 -13.00
N SER A 21 29.06 2.52 -13.33
CA SER A 21 29.51 3.92 -13.36
C SER A 21 28.74 4.67 -14.43
N TRP A 22 27.86 5.54 -14.02
CA TRP A 22 27.20 6.51 -14.90
C TRP A 22 28.14 7.68 -15.14
N ASP A 23 28.72 7.77 -16.35
CA ASP A 23 29.62 8.83 -16.76
C ASP A 23 28.80 9.91 -17.52
N PRO A 24 28.64 11.14 -16.98
CA PRO A 24 27.83 12.19 -17.60
C PRO A 24 28.55 12.90 -18.77
N ARG A 25 29.73 12.47 -19.20
CA ARG A 25 30.52 13.16 -20.23
C ARG A 25 30.41 12.58 -21.63
N ARG A 26 29.50 11.67 -21.93
CA ARG A 26 29.31 11.04 -23.24
C ARG A 26 28.13 11.59 -24.05
N ALA A 27 27.68 12.80 -23.77
CA ALA A 27 26.63 13.45 -24.53
C ALA A 27 27.15 14.71 -25.20
N ALA A 28 28.14 14.59 -26.09
CA ALA A 28 28.52 15.64 -27.00
C ALA A 28 29.29 15.04 -28.18
N HIS A 29 28.60 14.61 -29.20
CA HIS A 29 28.99 14.64 -30.60
C HIS A 29 27.95 13.90 -31.47
N LEU A 30 26.97 14.61 -31.99
CA LEU A 30 26.30 14.27 -33.23
C LEU A 30 26.10 15.57 -33.96
N ASP A 31 27.03 15.80 -34.88
CA ASP A 31 27.03 16.89 -35.86
C ASP A 31 25.89 16.70 -36.87
N GLY A 32 25.26 17.81 -37.22
CA GLY A 32 24.91 18.16 -38.56
C GLY A 32 23.80 17.39 -39.26
N ALA A 33 22.56 17.81 -39.10
CA ALA A 33 21.59 17.68 -40.18
C ALA A 33 20.76 18.97 -40.22
N GLY A 34 20.84 19.66 -41.37
CA GLY A 34 20.40 21.01 -41.64
C GLY A 34 18.92 21.25 -41.37
N LEU A 35 18.65 22.41 -40.84
CA LEU A 35 17.33 23.01 -40.75
C LEU A 35 16.80 23.35 -42.14
N PRO A 36 15.56 22.98 -42.51
CA PRO A 36 14.94 23.51 -43.72
C PRO A 36 14.59 24.99 -43.51
N SER A 37 15.05 25.81 -44.46
CA SER A 37 14.76 27.23 -44.57
C SER A 37 13.26 27.46 -44.69
N TRP A 38 12.77 28.37 -43.89
CA TRP A 38 11.42 28.90 -44.00
C TRP A 38 11.37 29.93 -45.12
N ASP A 39 10.78 29.58 -46.25
CA ASP A 39 10.43 30.55 -47.28
C ASP A 39 9.05 31.13 -46.98
N PRO A 40 8.97 32.45 -46.72
CA PRO A 40 7.67 33.12 -46.58
C PRO A 40 7.25 33.72 -47.92
N MET A 41 6.68 32.97 -48.82
CA MET A 41 5.87 33.47 -49.93
C MET A 41 5.45 32.31 -50.88
N ALA A 42 4.32 31.73 -50.64
CA ALA A 42 3.52 31.14 -51.70
C ALA A 42 2.07 31.51 -51.48
N VAL A 43 1.71 32.56 -52.13
CA VAL A 43 0.35 33.11 -52.23
C VAL A 43 -0.44 32.23 -53.22
N LEU A 44 -1.60 31.85 -52.78
CA LEU A 44 -2.85 31.77 -53.51
C LEU A 44 -2.92 30.84 -54.74
N THR A 45 -3.63 29.72 -54.61
CA THR A 45 -4.78 29.45 -55.51
C THR A 45 -5.58 28.28 -54.93
N GLY A 46 -6.88 28.49 -54.95
CA GLY A 46 -7.88 27.66 -54.30
C GLY A 46 -8.06 26.28 -54.89
N LEU A 47 -8.59 25.47 -54.03
CA LEU A 47 -9.61 24.44 -54.39
C LEU A 47 -10.19 23.91 -53.07
N PHE A 48 -11.50 24.02 -53.00
CA PHE A 48 -12.28 23.47 -51.91
C PHE A 48 -11.97 21.99 -51.73
N GLY A 49 -11.03 21.66 -50.84
CA GLY A 49 -10.78 20.31 -50.41
C GLY A 49 -11.41 20.13 -49.03
N SER A 50 -12.37 19.25 -48.97
CA SER A 50 -13.03 18.76 -47.79
C SER A 50 -12.06 18.58 -46.62
N PHE A 51 -12.14 19.48 -45.63
CA PHE A 51 -11.47 19.28 -44.35
C PHE A 51 -12.07 18.09 -43.67
N ALA A 52 -11.54 16.90 -43.92
CA ALA A 52 -11.70 15.78 -43.05
C ALA A 52 -11.08 16.15 -41.69
N TYR A 53 -11.89 16.64 -40.80
CA TYR A 53 -11.54 16.88 -39.40
C TYR A 53 -11.16 15.53 -38.79
N VAL A 54 -9.88 15.18 -38.85
CA VAL A 54 -9.32 14.08 -38.07
C VAL A 54 -9.51 14.49 -36.61
N ARG A 55 -10.66 14.12 -36.06
CA ARG A 55 -10.83 14.08 -34.61
C ARG A 55 -9.75 13.14 -34.10
N GLY A 56 -8.58 13.69 -33.80
CA GLY A 56 -7.62 13.03 -33.00
C GLY A 56 -8.35 12.60 -31.74
N ALA A 57 -8.58 11.31 -31.60
CA ALA A 57 -9.08 10.72 -30.37
C ALA A 57 -8.05 11.06 -29.30
N VAL A 58 -8.29 12.17 -28.61
CA VAL A 58 -7.60 12.47 -27.36
C VAL A 58 -7.97 11.32 -26.45
N SER A 59 -7.07 10.34 -26.35
CA SER A 59 -7.17 9.29 -25.38
C SER A 59 -7.18 9.96 -24.01
N GLN A 60 -8.37 10.27 -23.54
CA GLN A 60 -8.58 10.70 -22.16
C GLN A 60 -8.10 9.55 -21.30
N ARG A 61 -6.90 9.70 -20.78
CA ARG A 61 -6.42 8.82 -19.72
C ARG A 61 -7.27 9.11 -18.49
N CYS A 62 -8.34 8.37 -18.36
CA CYS A 62 -9.15 8.38 -17.15
C CYS A 62 -8.27 7.89 -15.99
N PHE A 63 -7.78 8.82 -15.22
CA PHE A 63 -7.22 8.48 -13.92
C PHE A 63 -8.39 8.07 -13.02
N SER A 64 -8.80 6.80 -13.09
CA SER A 64 -9.76 6.30 -12.12
C SER A 64 -9.02 6.06 -10.80
N THR A 65 -9.11 7.03 -9.93
CA THR A 65 -8.63 6.93 -8.54
C THR A 65 -9.62 6.19 -7.65
N SER A 66 -10.71 5.68 -8.20
CA SER A 66 -11.95 5.43 -7.48
C SER A 66 -11.95 4.19 -6.61
N GLY A 67 -11.22 3.24 -6.64
CA GLY A 67 -11.43 2.04 -5.82
C GLY A 67 -10.32 1.73 -4.82
N SER A 68 -9.08 1.97 -5.19
CA SER A 68 -7.93 1.53 -4.42
C SER A 68 -7.59 2.42 -3.21
N LEU A 69 -8.01 3.68 -3.23
CA LEU A 69 -7.70 4.64 -2.16
C LEU A 69 -8.43 4.36 -0.84
N SER A 70 -9.55 3.66 -0.88
CA SER A 70 -10.32 3.29 0.31
C SER A 70 -9.89 1.95 0.91
N ALA A 71 -9.20 1.12 0.15
CA ALA A 71 -8.78 -0.21 0.57
C ALA A 71 -7.53 -0.15 1.45
N ILE A 72 -7.43 -1.07 2.41
CA ILE A 72 -6.24 -1.21 3.24
C ILE A 72 -5.21 -2.04 2.45
N GLN A 73 -4.16 -1.37 1.99
CA GLN A 73 -3.05 -1.93 1.25
C GLN A 73 -1.73 -1.59 1.93
N LYS A 74 -0.62 -2.05 1.38
CA LYS A 74 0.72 -1.60 1.81
C LYS A 74 0.79 -0.08 1.76
N MET A 75 1.45 0.52 2.75
CA MET A 75 1.62 1.96 2.94
C MET A 75 0.36 2.74 3.33
N THR A 76 -0.81 2.12 3.42
CA THR A 76 -2.04 2.77 3.90
C THR A 76 -1.88 3.17 5.37
N ARG A 77 -2.35 4.37 5.68
CA ARG A 77 -2.42 4.85 7.06
C ARG A 77 -3.66 4.28 7.75
N VAL A 78 -3.49 3.85 8.98
CA VAL A 78 -4.56 3.24 9.78
C VAL A 78 -4.67 3.95 11.14
N ARG A 79 -5.79 3.77 11.81
CA ARG A 79 -6.06 4.30 13.14
C ARG A 79 -6.13 3.15 14.13
N VAL A 80 -5.31 3.22 15.17
CA VAL A 80 -5.37 2.28 16.30
C VAL A 80 -6.49 2.70 17.22
N VAL A 81 -7.39 1.78 17.55
CA VAL A 81 -8.62 2.04 18.29
C VAL A 81 -8.65 1.42 19.69
N ASP A 82 -7.60 0.71 20.03
CA ASP A 82 -7.43 0.13 21.35
C ASP A 82 -6.88 1.17 22.36
N ASN A 83 -6.96 0.82 23.64
CA ASN A 83 -6.41 1.63 24.74
C ASN A 83 -4.95 1.27 25.06
N SER A 84 -4.17 0.82 24.07
CA SER A 84 -2.76 0.50 24.27
C SER A 84 -1.91 1.78 24.39
N ALA A 85 -0.77 1.66 25.06
CA ALA A 85 0.20 2.76 25.19
C ALA A 85 0.73 3.23 23.83
N LEU A 86 0.84 2.32 22.85
CA LEU A 86 1.28 2.64 21.48
C LEU A 86 0.19 3.35 20.67
N GLY A 87 -1.09 3.02 20.89
CA GLY A 87 -2.23 3.60 20.19
C GLY A 87 -2.67 4.96 20.71
N ASN A 88 -2.46 5.22 22.00
CA ASN A 88 -3.02 6.40 22.67
C ASN A 88 -2.15 7.65 22.66
N THR A 89 -1.12 7.72 21.84
CA THR A 89 -0.22 8.87 21.80
C THR A 89 -0.66 9.94 20.82
N PRO A 90 -0.92 11.18 21.26
CA PRO A 90 -1.55 12.23 20.46
C PRO A 90 -0.65 12.82 19.36
N TYR A 91 0.66 12.75 19.47
CA TYR A 91 1.58 13.52 18.62
C TYR A 91 2.36 12.70 17.57
N HIS A 92 1.95 11.49 17.28
CA HIS A 92 2.65 10.70 16.29
C HIS A 92 1.92 10.60 14.95
N ARG A 93 2.72 10.48 13.89
CA ARG A 93 2.19 10.14 12.57
C ARG A 93 1.35 8.86 12.68
N PRO A 94 0.20 8.80 11.99
CA PRO A 94 -0.63 7.62 12.02
C PRO A 94 0.16 6.40 11.56
N PRO A 95 -0.06 5.22 12.19
CA PRO A 95 0.60 3.98 11.83
C PRO A 95 0.43 3.65 10.36
N ARG A 96 1.44 2.99 9.78
CA ARG A 96 1.42 2.55 8.39
C ARG A 96 1.35 1.04 8.29
N CYS A 97 0.53 0.55 7.37
CA CYS A 97 0.52 -0.86 7.00
C CYS A 97 1.77 -1.21 6.21
N ILE A 98 2.56 -2.18 6.69
CA ILE A 98 3.74 -2.71 6.01
C ILE A 98 3.33 -3.89 5.13
N HIS A 99 2.53 -4.80 5.68
CA HIS A 99 2.11 -6.02 5.01
C HIS A 99 0.68 -6.41 5.39
N VAL A 100 -0.04 -7.01 4.45
CA VAL A 100 -1.37 -7.61 4.66
C VAL A 100 -1.22 -9.12 4.52
N TYR A 101 -1.61 -9.87 5.53
CA TYR A 101 -1.54 -11.34 5.52
C TYR A 101 -2.72 -11.95 4.75
N ASN A 102 -2.87 -11.52 3.50
CA ASN A 102 -3.90 -12.04 2.59
C ASN A 102 -3.33 -12.21 1.18
N LYS A 103 -3.82 -13.20 0.43
CA LYS A 103 -3.39 -13.48 -0.95
C LYS A 103 -3.64 -12.30 -1.91
N SER A 104 -4.74 -11.57 -1.71
CA SER A 104 -5.12 -10.42 -2.55
C SER A 104 -4.31 -9.15 -2.30
N GLY A 105 -3.58 -9.05 -1.18
CA GLY A 105 -2.90 -7.82 -0.76
C GLY A 105 -3.82 -6.69 -0.31
N VAL A 106 -5.14 -6.91 -0.31
CA VAL A 106 -6.18 -5.97 0.11
C VAL A 106 -6.79 -6.44 1.42
N GLY A 107 -6.62 -5.67 2.49
CA GLY A 107 -7.13 -5.99 3.81
C GLY A 107 -8.63 -5.72 3.93
N LYS A 108 -9.35 -6.71 4.41
CA LYS A 108 -10.77 -6.65 4.76
C LYS A 108 -10.94 -6.74 6.26
N VAL A 109 -12.15 -6.48 6.76
CA VAL A 109 -12.49 -6.68 8.17
C VAL A 109 -12.22 -8.13 8.57
N GLY A 110 -11.45 -8.31 9.66
CA GLY A 110 -11.03 -9.61 10.15
C GLY A 110 -9.71 -10.13 9.57
N ASP A 111 -9.03 -9.38 8.70
CA ASP A 111 -7.69 -9.75 8.24
C ASP A 111 -6.62 -9.23 9.19
N GLN A 112 -5.52 -9.97 9.30
CA GLN A 112 -4.35 -9.55 10.05
C GLN A 112 -3.42 -8.73 9.16
N ILE A 113 -2.82 -7.73 9.75
CA ILE A 113 -1.84 -6.85 9.08
C ILE A 113 -0.63 -6.60 9.96
N LEU A 114 0.48 -6.29 9.34
CA LEU A 114 1.69 -5.83 10.00
C LEU A 114 1.77 -4.31 9.91
N LEU A 115 1.93 -3.66 11.04
CA LEU A 115 2.01 -2.21 11.15
C LEU A 115 3.38 -1.74 11.59
N ALA A 116 3.77 -0.55 11.14
CA ALA A 116 4.85 0.23 11.72
C ALA A 116 4.26 1.33 12.62
N ILE A 117 4.56 1.25 13.91
CA ILE A 117 4.16 2.22 14.92
C ILE A 117 5.40 2.65 15.69
N ARG A 118 5.73 3.94 15.71
CA ARG A 118 6.88 4.49 16.46
C ARG A 118 8.18 3.70 16.27
N GLY A 119 8.48 3.30 15.04
CA GLY A 119 9.66 2.50 14.75
C GLY A 119 9.57 1.02 15.12
N GLN A 120 8.48 0.58 15.74
CA GLN A 120 8.24 -0.83 16.06
C GLN A 120 7.32 -1.49 15.04
N LYS A 121 7.52 -2.77 14.79
CA LYS A 121 6.62 -3.61 14.01
C LYS A 121 5.65 -4.31 14.96
N LYS A 122 4.35 -4.18 14.73
CA LYS A 122 3.31 -4.85 15.53
C LYS A 122 2.27 -5.47 14.60
N LYS A 123 1.75 -6.63 14.98
CA LYS A 123 0.59 -7.24 14.31
C LYS A 123 -0.67 -6.53 14.75
N ALA A 124 -1.64 -6.45 13.85
CA ALA A 124 -2.93 -5.85 14.14
C ALA A 124 -4.05 -6.54 13.36
N LEU A 125 -5.25 -6.50 13.94
CA LEU A 125 -6.48 -6.96 13.32
C LEU A 125 -7.26 -5.78 12.77
N ILE A 126 -7.76 -5.90 11.55
CA ILE A 126 -8.65 -4.91 10.94
C ILE A 126 -10.06 -5.10 11.51
N VAL A 127 -10.57 -4.08 12.20
CA VAL A 127 -11.94 -4.05 12.73
C VAL A 127 -12.87 -3.17 11.92
N GLY A 128 -12.36 -2.27 11.10
CA GLY A 128 -13.17 -1.43 10.25
C GLY A 128 -12.37 -0.85 9.09
N HIS A 129 -13.01 -0.66 7.96
CA HIS A 129 -12.39 -0.05 6.78
C HIS A 129 -13.34 0.94 6.09
N ARG A 130 -12.77 1.87 5.34
CA ARG A 130 -13.53 2.88 4.59
C ARG A 130 -14.11 2.35 3.28
N MET A 131 -13.64 1.21 2.81
CA MET A 131 -14.10 0.62 1.56
C MET A 131 -15.58 0.24 1.66
N PRO A 132 -16.39 0.50 0.64
CA PRO A 132 -17.77 0.03 0.61
C PRO A 132 -17.78 -1.51 0.64
N GLY A 133 -18.56 -2.05 1.53
CA GLY A 133 -18.78 -3.49 1.67
C GLY A 133 -20.02 -3.97 0.94
N SER A 134 -20.39 -5.22 1.20
CA SER A 134 -21.66 -5.78 0.75
C SER A 134 -22.84 -5.09 1.43
N ARG A 135 -24.06 -5.35 0.90
CA ARG A 135 -25.30 -4.87 1.52
C ARG A 135 -25.36 -5.31 2.99
N MET A 136 -25.82 -4.44 3.88
CA MET A 136 -25.88 -4.65 5.34
C MET A 136 -24.52 -4.72 6.07
N THR A 137 -23.44 -4.26 5.43
CA THR A 137 -22.15 -4.14 6.11
C THR A 137 -21.92 -2.69 6.53
N PRO A 138 -21.56 -2.42 7.80
CA PRO A 138 -21.32 -1.07 8.25
C PRO A 138 -20.09 -0.49 7.55
N LYS A 139 -20.19 0.75 7.11
CA LYS A 139 -19.09 1.54 6.55
C LYS A 139 -18.49 2.43 7.63
N PHE A 140 -17.18 2.43 7.75
CA PHE A 140 -16.47 3.27 8.69
C PHE A 140 -15.81 4.46 7.98
N ASP A 141 -15.67 5.58 8.68
CA ASP A 141 -14.99 6.77 8.16
C ASP A 141 -13.47 6.64 8.15
N SER A 142 -12.93 5.76 8.97
CA SER A 142 -11.49 5.51 9.11
C SER A 142 -11.16 4.02 9.04
N ASN A 143 -9.90 3.74 8.70
CA ASN A 143 -9.36 2.39 8.74
C ASN A 143 -8.96 2.06 10.18
N ASN A 144 -9.76 1.28 10.87
CA ASN A 144 -9.63 1.00 12.29
C ASN A 144 -8.97 -0.37 12.50
N VAL A 145 -7.98 -0.39 13.38
CA VAL A 145 -7.22 -1.60 13.70
C VAL A 145 -7.01 -1.73 15.21
N VAL A 146 -6.94 -2.97 15.68
CA VAL A 146 -6.63 -3.33 17.07
C VAL A 146 -5.27 -4.03 17.08
N LEU A 147 -4.38 -3.64 17.98
CA LEU A 147 -3.06 -4.25 18.10
C LEU A 147 -3.17 -5.62 18.76
N ILE A 148 -2.47 -6.59 18.18
CA ILE A 148 -2.44 -7.98 18.63
C ILE A 148 -0.98 -8.39 18.83
N GLU A 149 -0.74 -9.18 19.85
CA GLU A 149 0.52 -9.90 20.04
C GLU A 149 0.60 -11.13 19.14
N ASP A 150 1.77 -11.72 19.09
CA ASP A 150 1.99 -12.95 18.31
C ASP A 150 1.11 -14.13 18.77
N ASN A 151 0.74 -14.14 20.03
CA ASN A 151 -0.14 -15.13 20.65
C ASN A 151 -1.64 -14.89 20.40
N GLY A 152 -1.99 -13.88 19.61
CA GLY A 152 -3.38 -13.49 19.35
C GLY A 152 -4.06 -12.71 20.48
N ASN A 153 -3.32 -12.37 21.55
CA ASN A 153 -3.86 -11.54 22.64
C ASN A 153 -3.90 -10.08 22.20
N PRO A 154 -4.97 -9.32 22.54
CA PRO A 154 -4.99 -7.88 22.32
C PRO A 154 -4.00 -7.20 23.28
N VAL A 155 -3.29 -6.20 22.76
CA VAL A 155 -2.35 -5.37 23.56
C VAL A 155 -3.11 -4.40 24.45
N GLY A 156 -4.24 -3.89 23.96
CA GLY A 156 -5.12 -2.98 24.69
C GLY A 156 -6.13 -3.72 25.57
N THR A 157 -6.62 -3.03 26.57
CA THR A 157 -7.65 -3.56 27.52
C THR A 157 -9.07 -3.22 27.08
N ARG A 158 -9.26 -2.23 26.21
CA ARG A 158 -10.56 -1.73 25.79
C ARG A 158 -10.51 -1.23 24.34
N ILE A 159 -11.59 -1.45 23.60
CA ILE A 159 -11.78 -0.89 22.25
C ILE A 159 -12.78 0.27 22.34
N LYS A 160 -12.37 1.41 21.78
CA LYS A 160 -13.12 2.69 21.87
C LYS A 160 -14.23 2.82 20.81
N ILE A 161 -14.20 2.04 19.74
CA ILE A 161 -15.06 2.16 18.57
C ILE A 161 -15.94 0.92 18.45
N PRO A 162 -17.18 1.03 17.94
CA PRO A 162 -18.00 -0.12 17.67
C PRO A 162 -17.37 -1.04 16.62
N ILE A 163 -17.53 -2.34 16.82
CA ILE A 163 -17.00 -3.39 15.96
C ILE A 163 -18.12 -4.02 15.14
N PRO A 164 -17.91 -4.36 13.88
CA PRO A 164 -18.93 -5.01 13.07
C PRO A 164 -19.25 -6.42 13.60
N THR A 165 -20.53 -6.74 13.69
CA THR A 165 -21.03 -8.07 14.12
C THR A 165 -20.53 -9.21 13.24
N SER A 166 -20.12 -8.94 12.02
CA SER A 166 -19.54 -9.94 11.13
C SER A 166 -18.29 -10.63 11.69
N LEU A 167 -17.55 -9.96 12.60
CA LEU A 167 -16.39 -10.56 13.29
C LEU A 167 -16.78 -11.67 14.27
N ARG A 168 -17.98 -11.65 14.83
CA ARG A 168 -18.48 -12.73 15.70
C ARG A 168 -18.67 -14.06 14.98
N ARG A 169 -18.91 -14.01 13.65
CA ARG A 169 -19.06 -15.23 12.84
C ARG A 169 -17.74 -15.96 12.58
N ARG A 170 -16.62 -15.26 12.77
CA ARG A 170 -15.28 -15.85 12.66
C ARG A 170 -14.85 -16.31 14.05
N GLU A 171 -15.19 -17.53 14.40
CA GLU A 171 -14.82 -18.12 15.67
C GLU A 171 -13.32 -18.44 15.74
N GLY A 172 -12.79 -18.49 16.95
CA GLY A 172 -11.45 -18.96 17.29
C GLY A 172 -10.44 -17.85 17.60
N GLU A 173 -9.74 -17.33 16.63
CA GLU A 173 -8.58 -16.44 16.86
C GLU A 173 -8.94 -15.06 17.43
N TYR A 174 -10.19 -14.61 17.24
CA TYR A 174 -10.61 -13.24 17.58
C TYR A 174 -11.45 -13.16 18.85
N SER A 175 -11.73 -14.26 19.51
CA SER A 175 -12.57 -14.30 20.72
C SER A 175 -12.07 -13.38 21.82
N LYS A 176 -10.75 -13.28 22.00
CA LYS A 176 -10.11 -12.40 22.98
C LYS A 176 -10.28 -10.91 22.62
N VAL A 177 -10.23 -10.57 21.35
CA VAL A 177 -10.47 -9.21 20.89
C VAL A 177 -11.95 -8.84 21.02
N LEU A 178 -12.83 -9.77 20.73
CA LEU A 178 -14.29 -9.58 20.91
C LEU A 178 -14.67 -9.40 22.38
N ALA A 179 -13.97 -10.05 23.31
CA ALA A 179 -14.21 -9.92 24.74
C ALA A 179 -13.98 -8.50 25.29
N ILE A 180 -13.02 -7.76 24.70
CA ILE A 180 -12.73 -6.37 25.10
C ILE A 180 -13.54 -5.32 24.32
N ALA A 181 -14.36 -5.76 23.36
CA ALA A 181 -15.26 -4.89 22.61
C ALA A 181 -16.51 -4.57 23.41
N GLN A 182 -16.90 -3.31 23.46
CA GLN A 182 -18.09 -2.88 24.19
C GLN A 182 -19.31 -2.74 23.29
N ASN A 183 -19.12 -2.19 22.10
CA ASN A 183 -20.19 -1.85 21.17
C ASN A 183 -20.04 -2.62 19.86
N PHE A 184 -21.17 -3.09 19.32
CA PHE A 184 -21.24 -3.81 18.05
C PHE A 184 -22.25 -3.12 17.12
N VAL A 185 -21.95 -3.16 15.82
CA VAL A 185 -22.78 -2.62 14.74
C VAL A 185 -23.04 -3.68 13.68
#